data_fa92e1d0d521791449938f45e89136f2
#
_entry.id   fa92e1d0d521791449938f45e89136f2
#
_cell.length_a   1.000
_cell.length_b   1.000
_cell.length_c   1.000
_cell.angle_alpha   90.00
_cell.angle_beta   90.00
_cell.angle_gamma   90.00
#
_symmetry.space_group_name_H-M   'P 1'
#
loop_
_entity.id
_entity.type
_entity.pdbx_description
1 polymer ?
#
loop_
_entity_poly.entity_id
_entity_poly.type
_entity_poly.pdbx_seq_one_letter_code
_entity_poly.pdbx_strand_id
1 'polypeptide(L)'
;KASSLGSGFIIKDNGTVITNNHVIANAEDILVRVGDKEYKAEVLGADPYMDIAVLKMKTSAKFTTVKFGDSDEARVGDWAVAIGNPFGLGGTVTAGIISARNRDINLTRYDDFIQTDASINQGNSGGPLFNLEGEVIGINTAIIAPGQSGSIGIGFAIPANAASNVIDQLIEFGETKRGWLGVRIQEVTKEIAEVEKLKKPAGALVASVGQNSPADKAGIKAGDIILEFDGKKIDTMRTLPKVVANTKVGKSVQLKIWRNKKSISKRLILGRLESSEEFKEKKTKVVKKEIEIETLKITVRDITDKDISSRNLNKNTTGAVIVNISNKSSLINLLSVNDIIVEVQKTPIKKSSDLNKIVQDIFKKGEKTLLLTIINSNNQRRYLGVKIN
;
A
#
# COMPACT_ATOMS: atom_id res chain seq x y z
N LYS A 1 6.75 -19.98 13.57
CA LYS A 1 5.95 -18.74 13.51
C LYS A 1 6.84 -17.67 12.89
N ALA A 2 6.37 -17.04 11.84
CA ALA A 2 7.04 -15.86 11.29
C ALA A 2 6.80 -14.70 12.26
N SER A 3 7.86 -14.00 12.71
CA SER A 3 7.75 -12.78 13.49
C SER A 3 8.14 -11.60 12.61
N SER A 4 7.32 -10.55 12.61
CA SER A 4 7.66 -9.25 12.03
C SER A 4 8.18 -8.35 13.14
N LEU A 5 9.22 -7.56 12.85
CA LEU A 5 9.77 -6.58 13.76
C LEU A 5 9.54 -5.18 13.17
N GLY A 6 9.16 -4.25 14.02
CA GLY A 6 9.00 -2.85 13.68
C GLY A 6 9.08 -1.97 14.91
N SER A 7 8.94 -0.68 14.70
CA SER A 7 8.93 0.34 15.74
C SER A 7 7.56 0.98 15.88
N GLY A 8 7.39 1.74 16.93
CA GLY A 8 6.20 2.56 17.16
C GLY A 8 6.49 3.62 18.21
N PHE A 9 5.54 4.51 18.43
CA PHE A 9 5.64 5.53 19.47
C PHE A 9 4.29 5.79 20.15
N ILE A 10 4.35 6.20 21.40
CA ILE A 10 3.18 6.37 22.26
C ILE A 10 2.70 7.82 22.16
N ILE A 11 1.41 8.02 21.79
CA ILE A 11 0.80 9.34 21.64
C ILE A 11 -0.17 9.69 22.75
N LYS A 12 -0.61 8.71 23.55
CA LYS A 12 -1.47 8.95 24.72
C LYS A 12 -0.92 8.17 25.91
N ASP A 13 -0.96 8.75 27.09
CA ASP A 13 -0.43 8.17 28.35
C ASP A 13 -1.05 6.82 28.70
N ASN A 14 -2.22 6.53 28.16
CA ASN A 14 -2.94 5.28 28.36
C ASN A 14 -2.45 4.13 27.48
N GLY A 15 -1.31 4.27 26.79
CA GLY A 15 -0.72 3.24 25.95
C GLY A 15 -1.32 3.13 24.53
N THR A 16 -1.75 4.25 23.96
CA THR A 16 -2.08 4.31 22.52
C THR A 16 -0.81 4.51 21.72
N VAL A 17 -0.54 3.59 20.80
CA VAL A 17 0.70 3.49 20.01
C VAL A 17 0.40 3.66 18.53
N ILE A 18 1.27 4.39 17.85
CA ILE A 18 1.27 4.50 16.38
C ILE A 18 2.40 3.63 15.83
N THR A 19 2.10 2.95 14.73
CA THR A 19 3.08 2.18 13.93
C THR A 19 2.62 2.12 12.48
N ASN A 20 3.37 1.47 11.60
CA ASN A 20 2.92 1.19 10.23
C ASN A 20 1.96 -0.01 10.18
N ASN A 21 1.04 0.03 9.22
CA ASN A 21 0.13 -1.08 8.97
C ASN A 21 0.89 -2.35 8.52
N HIS A 22 1.90 -2.22 7.67
CA HIS A 22 2.67 -3.39 7.20
C HIS A 22 3.43 -4.11 8.33
N VAL A 23 3.77 -3.42 9.43
CA VAL A 23 4.43 -4.02 10.61
C VAL A 23 3.52 -5.03 11.29
N ILE A 24 2.22 -4.75 11.34
CA ILE A 24 1.22 -5.58 12.02
C ILE A 24 0.37 -6.43 11.08
N ALA A 25 0.57 -6.29 9.77
CA ALA A 25 -0.22 -7.01 8.79
C ALA A 25 -0.07 -8.53 8.97
N ASN A 26 -1.20 -9.23 9.05
CA ASN A 26 -1.30 -10.68 9.28
C ASN A 26 -0.74 -11.16 10.65
N ALA A 27 -0.54 -10.27 11.63
CA ALA A 27 -0.16 -10.68 12.98
C ALA A 27 -1.36 -11.28 13.71
N GLU A 28 -1.18 -12.47 14.31
CA GLU A 28 -2.16 -13.08 15.21
C GLU A 28 -2.09 -12.46 16.60
N ASP A 29 -0.87 -12.20 17.08
CA ASP A 29 -0.57 -11.57 18.37
C ASP A 29 0.34 -10.38 18.15
N ILE A 30 0.04 -9.27 18.82
CA ILE A 30 0.87 -8.06 18.80
C ILE A 30 1.40 -7.81 20.20
N LEU A 31 2.74 -7.75 20.31
CA LEU A 31 3.45 -7.41 21.54
C LEU A 31 4.19 -6.08 21.35
N VAL A 32 3.99 -5.15 22.26
CA VAL A 32 4.69 -3.86 22.31
C VAL A 32 5.67 -3.90 23.46
N ARG A 33 6.96 -3.74 23.16
CA ARG A 33 8.02 -3.64 24.17
C ARG A 33 8.30 -2.18 24.48
N VAL A 34 8.25 -1.82 25.76
CA VAL A 34 8.64 -0.50 26.28
C VAL A 34 9.68 -0.68 27.38
N GLY A 35 10.93 -0.34 27.09
CA GLY A 35 12.06 -0.73 27.92
C GLY A 35 12.17 -2.25 28.01
N ASP A 36 12.22 -2.77 29.24
CA ASP A 36 12.32 -4.21 29.52
C ASP A 36 10.95 -4.92 29.65
N LYS A 37 9.86 -4.18 29.48
CA LYS A 37 8.50 -4.73 29.65
C LYS A 37 7.81 -4.94 28.33
N GLU A 38 7.08 -6.05 28.23
CA GLU A 38 6.24 -6.38 27.08
C GLU A 38 4.76 -6.27 27.44
N TYR A 39 3.98 -5.69 26.56
CA TYR A 39 2.55 -5.50 26.70
C TYR A 39 1.82 -6.08 25.50
N LYS A 40 0.80 -6.90 25.75
CA LYS A 40 -0.13 -7.27 24.67
C LYS A 40 -0.87 -6.03 24.17
N ALA A 41 -1.03 -5.94 22.88
CA ALA A 41 -1.77 -4.85 22.25
C ALA A 41 -2.85 -5.37 21.30
N GLU A 42 -3.87 -4.56 21.11
CA GLU A 42 -4.92 -4.79 20.12
C GLU A 42 -4.92 -3.65 19.11
N VAL A 43 -5.40 -3.94 17.91
CA VAL A 43 -5.53 -2.95 16.83
C VAL A 43 -6.81 -2.16 17.07
N LEU A 44 -6.68 -0.85 17.32
CA LEU A 44 -7.84 0.06 17.33
C LEU A 44 -8.33 0.33 15.92
N GLY A 45 -7.42 0.47 14.98
CA GLY A 45 -7.72 0.65 13.58
C GLY A 45 -6.44 0.62 12.73
N ALA A 46 -6.60 0.35 11.45
CA ALA A 46 -5.50 0.33 10.50
C ALA A 46 -5.92 0.88 9.13
N ASP A 47 -5.00 1.57 8.49
CA ASP A 47 -5.15 2.13 7.17
C ASP A 47 -4.04 1.62 6.23
N PRO A 48 -4.33 0.63 5.39
CA PRO A 48 -3.36 0.11 4.44
C PRO A 48 -2.96 1.09 3.33
N TYR A 49 -3.75 2.15 3.09
CA TYR A 49 -3.47 3.11 2.02
C TYR A 49 -2.43 4.16 2.40
N MET A 50 -2.39 4.55 3.67
CA MET A 50 -1.33 5.41 4.20
C MET A 50 -0.33 4.64 5.05
N ASP A 51 -0.48 3.32 5.14
CA ASP A 51 0.38 2.44 5.90
C ASP A 51 0.50 2.83 7.38
N ILE A 52 -0.62 3.17 8.01
CA ILE A 52 -0.72 3.59 9.41
C ILE A 52 -1.57 2.59 10.19
N ALA A 53 -1.14 2.24 11.40
CA ALA A 53 -1.93 1.49 12.36
C ALA A 53 -1.88 2.15 13.73
N VAL A 54 -3.01 2.07 14.44
CA VAL A 54 -3.16 2.52 15.82
C VAL A 54 -3.41 1.31 16.70
N LEU A 55 -2.56 1.15 17.71
CA LEU A 55 -2.63 0.04 18.66
C LEU A 55 -3.00 0.56 20.04
N LYS A 56 -3.59 -0.31 20.86
CA LYS A 56 -3.87 -0.09 22.26
C LYS A 56 -3.21 -1.17 23.09
N MET A 57 -2.27 -0.80 23.96
CA MET A 57 -1.69 -1.72 24.92
C MET A 57 -2.71 -2.09 26.00
N LYS A 58 -2.79 -3.38 26.34
CA LYS A 58 -3.67 -3.93 27.38
C LYS A 58 -3.00 -3.80 28.76
N THR A 59 -3.03 -2.59 29.30
CA THR A 59 -2.40 -2.28 30.58
C THR A 59 -3.03 -1.04 31.22
N SER A 60 -2.94 -0.91 32.52
CA SER A 60 -3.27 0.29 33.29
C SER A 60 -2.06 1.21 33.54
N ALA A 61 -0.86 0.80 33.10
CA ALA A 61 0.35 1.61 33.24
C ALA A 61 0.21 2.94 32.48
N LYS A 62 0.90 3.96 33.00
CA LYS A 62 1.00 5.28 32.37
C LYS A 62 2.34 5.40 31.67
N PHE A 63 2.34 6.10 30.55
CA PHE A 63 3.50 6.23 29.67
C PHE A 63 3.78 7.70 29.36
N THR A 64 5.06 8.00 29.15
CA THR A 64 5.48 9.26 28.53
C THR A 64 5.07 9.24 27.06
N THR A 65 4.60 10.36 26.58
CA THR A 65 4.09 10.50 25.21
C THR A 65 4.94 11.48 24.42
N VAL A 66 4.92 11.35 23.11
CA VAL A 66 5.46 12.33 22.18
C VAL A 66 4.34 13.21 21.61
N LYS A 67 4.70 14.37 21.07
CA LYS A 67 3.78 15.30 20.42
C LYS A 67 4.05 15.34 18.92
N PHE A 68 3.02 15.52 18.12
CA PHE A 68 3.18 15.85 16.71
C PHE A 68 3.54 17.32 16.54
N GLY A 69 4.52 17.57 15.70
CA GLY A 69 4.86 18.89 15.18
C GLY A 69 4.18 19.17 13.85
N ASP A 70 4.32 20.38 13.36
CA ASP A 70 3.83 20.78 12.03
C ASP A 70 4.79 20.36 10.94
N SER A 71 4.48 19.28 10.25
CA SER A 71 5.32 18.79 9.15
C SER A 71 5.31 19.70 7.91
N ASP A 72 4.36 20.61 7.79
CA ASP A 72 4.31 21.54 6.66
C ASP A 72 5.31 22.70 6.80
N GLU A 73 5.73 23.02 8.02
CA GLU A 73 6.78 23.98 8.32
C GLU A 73 8.20 23.41 8.14
N ALA A 74 8.33 22.08 8.14
CA ALA A 74 9.63 21.42 7.97
C ALA A 74 10.22 21.69 6.57
N ARG A 75 11.48 22.14 6.51
CA ARG A 75 12.16 22.60 5.28
C ARG A 75 13.24 21.61 4.83
N VAL A 76 13.54 21.59 3.57
CA VAL A 76 14.73 20.90 3.05
C VAL A 76 15.98 21.52 3.68
N GLY A 77 16.83 20.66 4.25
CA GLY A 77 18.03 21.05 4.99
C GLY A 77 17.83 21.10 6.52
N ASP A 78 16.62 21.09 7.03
CA ASP A 78 16.37 21.02 8.48
C ASP A 78 16.80 19.65 9.01
N TRP A 79 17.35 19.62 10.23
CA TRP A 79 17.74 18.39 10.89
C TRP A 79 16.54 17.48 11.18
N ALA A 80 16.74 16.21 11.01
CA ALA A 80 15.76 15.17 11.32
C ALA A 80 16.41 14.01 12.09
N VAL A 81 15.73 13.55 13.13
CA VAL A 81 16.20 12.46 13.99
C VAL A 81 15.21 11.29 13.92
N ALA A 82 15.66 10.18 13.36
CA ALA A 82 14.86 8.96 13.29
C ALA A 82 15.17 8.06 14.48
N ILE A 83 14.11 7.57 15.14
CA ILE A 83 14.23 6.62 16.26
C ILE A 83 13.51 5.33 15.87
N GLY A 84 14.12 4.20 16.20
CA GLY A 84 13.55 2.90 15.93
C GLY A 84 14.35 1.76 16.56
N ASN A 85 14.04 0.54 16.15
CA ASN A 85 14.71 -0.66 16.61
C ASN A 85 15.16 -1.52 15.41
N PRO A 86 16.16 -1.06 14.64
CA PRO A 86 16.62 -1.78 13.47
C PRO A 86 17.18 -3.15 13.87
N PHE A 87 16.76 -4.17 13.15
CA PHE A 87 17.18 -5.57 13.35
C PHE A 87 16.90 -6.14 14.74
N GLY A 88 16.07 -5.47 15.58
CA GLY A 88 15.80 -5.93 16.95
C GLY A 88 16.96 -5.77 17.94
N LEU A 89 17.95 -4.96 17.63
CA LEU A 89 19.16 -4.76 18.44
C LEU A 89 18.96 -3.82 19.65
N GLY A 90 17.76 -3.26 19.80
CA GLY A 90 17.43 -2.24 20.81
C GLY A 90 17.21 -0.87 20.19
N GLY A 91 16.82 0.11 21.01
CA GLY A 91 16.56 1.47 20.55
C GLY A 91 17.78 2.08 19.87
N THR A 92 17.60 2.53 18.63
CA THR A 92 18.65 3.17 17.82
C THR A 92 18.19 4.54 17.39
N VAL A 93 19.08 5.49 17.47
CA VAL A 93 18.88 6.88 17.01
C VAL A 93 19.80 7.13 15.83
N THR A 94 19.23 7.62 14.73
CA THR A 94 19.99 8.10 13.58
C THR A 94 19.59 9.53 13.27
N ALA A 95 20.54 10.35 12.83
CA ALA A 95 20.32 11.74 12.48
C ALA A 95 20.73 11.99 11.03
N GLY A 96 20.05 12.92 10.41
CA GLY A 96 20.29 13.42 9.07
C GLY A 96 19.49 14.68 8.84
N ILE A 97 19.19 15.00 7.59
CA ILE A 97 18.41 16.16 7.22
C ILE A 97 17.15 15.76 6.44
N ILE A 98 16.23 16.66 6.30
CA ILE A 98 15.17 16.57 5.31
C ILE A 98 15.78 16.82 3.93
N SER A 99 15.91 15.76 3.14
CA SER A 99 16.54 15.83 1.81
C SER A 99 15.56 16.33 0.75
N ALA A 100 14.27 16.05 0.91
CA ALA A 100 13.20 16.51 0.02
C ALA A 100 11.82 16.37 0.71
N ARG A 101 10.83 17.05 0.13
CA ARG A 101 9.43 16.97 0.54
C ARG A 101 8.55 16.59 -0.64
N ASN A 102 7.34 16.18 -0.33
CA ASN A 102 6.30 15.85 -1.32
C ASN A 102 6.74 14.76 -2.31
N ARG A 103 7.56 13.82 -1.82
CA ARG A 103 8.05 12.71 -2.63
C ARG A 103 6.93 11.69 -2.88
N ASP A 104 6.78 11.35 -4.15
CA ASP A 104 5.97 10.25 -4.61
C ASP A 104 6.90 9.14 -5.09
N ILE A 105 6.76 7.98 -4.50
CA ILE A 105 7.57 6.80 -4.81
C ILE A 105 6.71 5.67 -5.40
N ASN A 106 5.46 6.00 -5.78
CA ASN A 106 4.47 5.10 -6.36
C ASN A 106 4.10 3.89 -5.48
N LEU A 107 4.16 4.03 -4.16
CA LEU A 107 3.67 3.02 -3.23
C LEU A 107 2.15 3.06 -3.12
N THR A 108 1.58 4.25 -2.98
CA THR A 108 0.14 4.46 -2.82
C THR A 108 -0.39 5.58 -3.71
N ARG A 109 -1.71 5.78 -3.72
CA ARG A 109 -2.33 6.93 -4.42
C ARG A 109 -2.15 8.26 -3.66
N TYR A 110 -1.70 8.19 -2.43
CA TYR A 110 -1.61 9.34 -1.50
C TYR A 110 -0.16 9.64 -1.10
N ASP A 111 0.80 9.12 -1.86
CA ASP A 111 2.21 9.33 -1.59
C ASP A 111 2.53 10.82 -1.46
N ASP A 112 3.11 11.17 -0.34
CA ASP A 112 3.51 12.53 0.02
C ASP A 112 4.59 12.46 1.09
N PHE A 113 5.70 11.81 0.79
CA PHE A 113 6.70 11.51 1.79
C PHE A 113 7.67 12.67 2.03
N ILE A 114 8.11 12.77 3.27
CA ILE A 114 9.37 13.42 3.64
C ILE A 114 10.49 12.47 3.29
N GLN A 115 11.47 12.91 2.51
CA GLN A 115 12.70 12.17 2.26
C GLN A 115 13.78 12.66 3.25
N THR A 116 14.51 11.72 3.85
CA THR A 116 15.64 12.00 4.76
C THR A 116 16.83 11.10 4.44
N ASP A 117 18.03 11.58 4.73
CA ASP A 117 19.25 10.77 4.71
C ASP A 117 19.62 10.19 6.09
N ALA A 118 18.85 10.53 7.15
CA ALA A 118 18.88 9.76 8.39
C ALA A 118 18.67 8.27 8.07
N SER A 119 19.56 7.41 8.56
CA SER A 119 19.57 6.01 8.18
C SER A 119 18.30 5.30 8.64
N ILE A 120 17.40 4.98 7.72
CA ILE A 120 16.23 4.14 7.93
C ILE A 120 16.58 2.73 7.46
N ASN A 121 16.39 1.73 8.33
CA ASN A 121 16.63 0.32 8.06
C ASN A 121 15.41 -0.52 8.46
N GLN A 122 15.41 -1.79 8.09
CA GLN A 122 14.37 -2.72 8.51
C GLN A 122 14.30 -2.75 10.05
N GLY A 123 13.09 -2.49 10.60
CA GLY A 123 12.83 -2.36 12.02
C GLY A 123 12.61 -0.92 12.49
N ASN A 124 13.03 0.11 11.73
CA ASN A 124 12.68 1.51 12.03
C ASN A 124 11.25 1.87 11.56
N SER A 125 10.66 1.07 10.68
CA SER A 125 9.30 1.29 10.17
C SER A 125 8.31 1.39 11.33
N GLY A 126 7.47 2.42 11.31
CA GLY A 126 6.51 2.77 12.33
C GLY A 126 7.07 3.65 13.45
N GLY A 127 8.39 3.82 13.54
CA GLY A 127 9.03 4.72 14.50
C GLY A 127 8.90 6.19 14.08
N PRO A 128 9.14 7.13 15.03
CA PRO A 128 9.02 8.56 14.78
C PRO A 128 10.24 9.14 14.05
N LEU A 129 9.98 10.14 13.22
CA LEU A 129 10.95 11.11 12.72
C LEU A 129 10.72 12.42 13.46
N PHE A 130 11.71 12.87 14.21
CA PHE A 130 11.64 14.10 15.02
C PHE A 130 12.31 15.29 14.35
N ASN A 131 11.83 16.49 14.68
CA ASN A 131 12.60 17.74 14.56
C ASN A 131 13.52 17.93 15.77
N LEU A 132 14.27 19.03 15.80
CA LEU A 132 15.16 19.35 16.94
C LEU A 132 14.41 19.84 18.19
N GLU A 133 13.16 20.23 18.06
CA GLU A 133 12.25 20.59 19.15
C GLU A 133 11.67 19.37 19.88
N GLY A 134 11.99 18.14 19.39
CA GLY A 134 11.49 16.88 19.94
C GLY A 134 10.04 16.58 19.58
N GLU A 135 9.56 17.14 18.49
CA GLU A 135 8.23 16.90 17.94
C GLU A 135 8.29 15.95 16.76
N VAL A 136 7.31 15.07 16.63
CA VAL A 136 7.21 14.09 15.54
C VAL A 136 6.71 14.81 14.28
N ILE A 137 7.58 14.95 13.30
CA ILE A 137 7.28 15.51 11.98
C ILE A 137 6.96 14.44 10.93
N GLY A 138 7.21 13.16 11.24
CA GLY A 138 6.89 12.06 10.33
C GLY A 138 6.94 10.69 10.98
N ILE A 139 6.42 9.69 10.26
CA ILE A 139 6.45 8.27 10.63
C ILE A 139 7.34 7.54 9.64
N ASN A 140 8.48 6.99 10.11
CA ASN A 140 9.41 6.24 9.28
C ASN A 140 8.69 5.05 8.62
N THR A 141 8.80 4.89 7.30
CA THR A 141 7.95 3.92 6.60
C THR A 141 8.71 3.06 5.61
N ALA A 142 9.50 3.66 4.72
CA ALA A 142 10.07 2.96 3.59
C ALA A 142 11.51 3.40 3.32
N ILE A 143 12.25 2.51 2.64
CA ILE A 143 13.55 2.78 2.04
C ILE A 143 13.52 2.39 0.58
N ILE A 144 14.26 3.11 -0.25
CA ILE A 144 14.65 2.64 -1.58
C ILE A 144 16.06 2.07 -1.45
N ALA A 145 16.16 0.75 -1.53
CA ALA A 145 17.43 0.02 -1.50
C ALA A 145 17.46 -1.02 -2.62
N PRO A 146 17.73 -0.64 -3.88
CA PRO A 146 17.76 -1.58 -4.98
C PRO A 146 18.85 -2.65 -4.76
N GLY A 147 18.44 -3.89 -4.52
CA GLY A 147 19.32 -5.04 -4.39
C GLY A 147 20.17 -5.10 -3.11
N GLN A 148 19.93 -4.27 -2.10
CA GLN A 148 20.66 -4.22 -0.83
C GLN A 148 19.72 -4.27 0.38
N SER A 149 20.24 -4.76 1.51
CA SER A 149 19.48 -4.95 2.74
C SER A 149 19.56 -3.76 3.72
N GLY A 150 20.14 -2.63 3.33
CA GLY A 150 20.40 -1.49 4.23
C GLY A 150 20.17 -0.13 3.60
N SER A 151 20.18 0.90 4.45
CA SER A 151 20.03 2.30 4.04
C SER A 151 21.20 2.76 3.16
N ILE A 152 20.86 3.45 2.09
CA ILE A 152 21.82 4.14 1.20
C ILE A 152 21.68 5.67 1.31
N GLY A 153 21.12 6.17 2.42
CA GLY A 153 20.85 7.61 2.60
C GLY A 153 19.55 8.08 1.91
N ILE A 154 18.63 7.17 1.60
CA ILE A 154 17.32 7.49 1.01
C ILE A 154 16.25 6.80 1.83
N GLY A 155 15.76 7.49 2.86
CA GLY A 155 14.66 7.07 3.71
C GLY A 155 13.41 7.93 3.47
N PHE A 156 12.24 7.39 3.78
CA PHE A 156 10.96 8.05 3.61
C PHE A 156 10.12 7.96 4.88
N ALA A 157 9.49 9.08 5.24
CA ALA A 157 8.55 9.15 6.35
C ALA A 157 7.22 9.77 5.89
N ILE A 158 6.12 9.25 6.43
CA ILE A 158 4.78 9.82 6.24
C ILE A 158 4.72 11.12 7.03
N PRO A 159 4.37 12.28 6.43
CA PRO A 159 4.29 13.55 7.15
C PRO A 159 3.28 13.52 8.29
N ALA A 160 3.61 14.14 9.42
CA ALA A 160 2.77 14.17 10.62
C ALA A 160 1.37 14.76 10.35
N ASN A 161 1.27 15.85 9.57
CA ASN A 161 -0.01 16.47 9.25
C ASN A 161 -0.92 15.55 8.41
N ALA A 162 -0.33 14.80 7.49
CA ALA A 162 -1.09 13.80 6.71
C ALA A 162 -1.54 12.62 7.59
N ALA A 163 -0.68 12.18 8.52
CA ALA A 163 -0.92 11.06 9.42
C ALA A 163 -1.99 11.39 10.49
N SER A 164 -1.94 12.59 11.08
CA SER A 164 -2.80 12.99 12.22
C SER A 164 -4.28 12.80 11.91
N ASN A 165 -4.72 13.24 10.74
CA ASN A 165 -6.13 13.13 10.33
C ASN A 165 -6.60 11.67 10.21
N VAL A 166 -5.71 10.77 9.77
CA VAL A 166 -5.97 9.33 9.68
C VAL A 166 -5.96 8.70 11.06
N ILE A 167 -4.99 9.04 11.90
CA ILE A 167 -4.85 8.54 13.28
C ILE A 167 -6.10 8.88 14.10
N ASP A 168 -6.58 10.12 14.02
CA ASP A 168 -7.80 10.54 14.74
C ASP A 168 -9.02 9.71 14.33
N GLN A 169 -9.18 9.47 13.02
CA GLN A 169 -10.28 8.64 12.52
C GLN A 169 -10.14 7.17 12.95
N LEU A 170 -8.92 6.61 12.96
CA LEU A 170 -8.68 5.25 13.42
C LEU A 170 -8.98 5.10 14.92
N ILE A 171 -8.68 6.12 15.74
CA ILE A 171 -9.00 6.14 17.18
C ILE A 171 -10.52 6.24 17.39
N GLU A 172 -11.20 7.11 16.65
CA GLU A 172 -12.62 7.40 16.86
C GLU A 172 -13.53 6.34 16.25
N PHE A 173 -13.19 5.85 15.04
CA PHE A 173 -14.08 4.98 14.25
C PHE A 173 -13.52 3.58 13.98
N GLY A 174 -12.25 3.32 14.30
CA GLY A 174 -11.57 2.08 13.91
C GLY A 174 -11.24 1.96 12.41
N GLU A 175 -11.68 2.93 11.61
CA GLU A 175 -11.52 2.95 10.15
C GLU A 175 -11.43 4.37 9.61
N THR A 176 -10.85 4.52 8.42
CA THR A 176 -10.82 5.81 7.72
C THR A 176 -12.11 6.05 6.92
N LYS A 177 -12.48 7.32 6.82
CA LYS A 177 -13.64 7.80 6.05
C LYS A 177 -13.17 8.84 5.03
N ARG A 178 -12.75 8.38 3.86
CA ARG A 178 -12.23 9.26 2.80
C ARG A 178 -13.32 9.78 1.89
N GLY A 179 -13.21 11.06 1.55
CA GLY A 179 -14.01 11.63 0.48
C GLY A 179 -13.76 10.93 -0.86
N TRP A 180 -14.78 10.84 -1.68
CA TRP A 180 -14.74 10.18 -2.99
C TRP A 180 -15.57 10.92 -4.03
N LEU A 181 -14.98 11.14 -5.21
CA LEU A 181 -15.63 11.72 -6.38
C LEU A 181 -16.18 10.67 -7.34
N GLY A 182 -15.46 9.57 -7.52
CA GLY A 182 -15.77 8.55 -8.51
C GLY A 182 -15.33 8.89 -9.93
N VAL A 183 -14.11 9.42 -10.07
CA VAL A 183 -13.47 9.69 -11.35
C VAL A 183 -12.14 8.96 -11.45
N ARG A 184 -11.78 8.54 -12.67
CA ARG A 184 -10.41 8.21 -13.03
C ARG A 184 -9.81 9.40 -13.72
N ILE A 185 -8.59 9.75 -13.35
CA ILE A 185 -7.90 10.95 -13.80
C ILE A 185 -6.56 10.63 -14.43
N GLN A 186 -6.09 11.52 -15.25
CA GLN A 186 -4.76 11.50 -15.84
C GLN A 186 -4.15 12.90 -15.85
N GLU A 187 -2.85 12.96 -16.11
CA GLU A 187 -2.10 14.20 -16.14
C GLU A 187 -2.51 15.07 -17.34
N VAL A 188 -2.51 16.37 -17.13
CA VAL A 188 -2.65 17.37 -18.19
C VAL A 188 -1.26 17.68 -18.72
N THR A 189 -0.86 17.06 -19.83
CA THR A 189 0.43 17.33 -20.49
C THR A 189 0.44 18.71 -21.16
N LYS A 190 1.62 19.14 -21.62
CA LYS A 190 1.74 20.41 -22.36
C LYS A 190 0.89 20.41 -23.62
N GLU A 191 0.85 19.30 -24.34
CA GLU A 191 0.08 19.11 -25.58
C GLU A 191 -1.43 19.18 -25.31
N ILE A 192 -1.90 18.54 -24.22
CA ILE A 192 -3.31 18.61 -23.80
C ILE A 192 -3.68 20.06 -23.44
N ALA A 193 -2.82 20.75 -22.68
CA ALA A 193 -3.05 22.13 -22.29
C ALA A 193 -3.15 23.05 -23.51
N GLU A 194 -2.31 22.85 -24.52
CA GLU A 194 -2.31 23.60 -25.78
C GLU A 194 -3.60 23.39 -26.56
N VAL A 195 -4.00 22.13 -26.77
CA VAL A 195 -5.24 21.77 -27.48
C VAL A 195 -6.47 22.35 -26.76
N GLU A 196 -6.49 22.26 -25.44
CA GLU A 196 -7.56 22.78 -24.59
C GLU A 196 -7.49 24.31 -24.38
N LYS A 197 -6.45 24.99 -24.89
CA LYS A 197 -6.19 26.42 -24.69
C LYS A 197 -6.09 26.84 -23.22
N LEU A 198 -5.52 25.99 -22.38
CA LEU A 198 -5.12 26.34 -21.01
C LEU A 198 -3.85 27.19 -21.04
N LYS A 199 -3.73 28.13 -20.10
CA LYS A 199 -2.53 28.99 -20.00
C LYS A 199 -1.27 28.21 -19.63
N LYS A 200 -1.40 27.10 -18.90
CA LYS A 200 -0.32 26.19 -18.48
C LYS A 200 -0.88 24.80 -18.25
N PRO A 201 -0.06 23.74 -18.29
CA PRO A 201 -0.44 22.42 -17.83
C PRO A 201 -0.83 22.47 -16.35
N ALA A 202 -2.11 22.27 -16.03
CA ALA A 202 -2.63 22.26 -14.67
C ALA A 202 -3.95 21.51 -14.62
N GLY A 203 -4.30 21.03 -13.43
CA GLY A 203 -5.53 20.30 -13.19
C GLY A 203 -5.39 18.79 -13.29
N ALA A 204 -6.53 18.13 -13.20
CA ALA A 204 -6.68 16.69 -13.35
C ALA A 204 -7.66 16.40 -14.50
N LEU A 205 -7.21 15.79 -15.58
CA LEU A 205 -8.06 15.42 -16.70
C LEU A 205 -8.86 14.16 -16.34
N VAL A 206 -10.17 14.24 -16.44
CA VAL A 206 -11.08 13.13 -16.19
C VAL A 206 -11.04 12.17 -17.38
N ALA A 207 -10.44 10.99 -17.18
CA ALA A 207 -10.39 9.93 -18.18
C ALA A 207 -11.69 9.13 -18.23
N SER A 208 -12.33 8.92 -17.07
CA SER A 208 -13.64 8.28 -16.98
C SER A 208 -14.36 8.65 -15.69
N VAL A 209 -15.69 8.51 -15.69
CA VAL A 209 -16.56 8.75 -14.53
C VAL A 209 -17.24 7.44 -14.17
N GLY A 210 -17.20 7.10 -12.88
CA GLY A 210 -17.87 5.90 -12.34
C GLY A 210 -19.38 6.09 -12.37
N GLN A 211 -20.10 5.09 -12.81
CA GLN A 211 -21.57 5.09 -12.84
C GLN A 211 -22.14 5.29 -11.42
N ASN A 212 -23.18 6.09 -11.30
CA ASN A 212 -23.84 6.44 -10.04
C ASN A 212 -22.93 7.12 -9.00
N SER A 213 -21.72 7.52 -9.37
CA SER A 213 -20.80 8.25 -8.49
C SER A 213 -21.26 9.68 -8.21
N PRO A 214 -20.69 10.36 -7.18
CA PRO A 214 -20.92 11.78 -6.97
C PRO A 214 -20.62 12.65 -8.20
N ALA A 215 -19.55 12.34 -8.91
CA ALA A 215 -19.18 13.05 -10.15
C ALA A 215 -20.21 12.85 -11.28
N ASP A 216 -20.69 11.62 -11.45
CA ASP A 216 -21.73 11.29 -12.44
C ASP A 216 -23.02 12.07 -12.16
N LYS A 217 -23.50 12.03 -10.91
CA LYS A 217 -24.69 12.77 -10.48
C LYS A 217 -24.57 14.29 -10.66
N ALA A 218 -23.35 14.84 -10.57
CA ALA A 218 -23.07 16.25 -10.82
C ALA A 218 -22.89 16.59 -12.30
N GLY A 219 -22.94 15.58 -13.18
CA GLY A 219 -22.76 15.75 -14.62
C GLY A 219 -21.32 16.10 -15.01
N ILE A 220 -20.34 15.58 -14.27
CA ILE A 220 -18.93 15.55 -14.70
C ILE A 220 -18.82 14.50 -15.80
N LYS A 221 -17.98 14.77 -16.81
CA LYS A 221 -17.82 13.92 -18.00
C LYS A 221 -16.35 13.61 -18.25
N ALA A 222 -16.10 12.52 -18.96
CA ALA A 222 -14.78 12.27 -19.51
C ALA A 222 -14.40 13.45 -20.45
N GLY A 223 -13.15 13.87 -20.39
CA GLY A 223 -12.63 15.05 -21.07
C GLY A 223 -12.71 16.35 -20.26
N ASP A 224 -13.39 16.38 -19.11
CA ASP A 224 -13.30 17.55 -18.21
C ASP A 224 -11.92 17.64 -17.55
N ILE A 225 -11.43 18.85 -17.35
CA ILE A 225 -10.22 19.07 -16.54
C ILE A 225 -10.64 19.77 -15.24
N ILE A 226 -10.42 19.12 -14.09
CA ILE A 226 -10.71 19.70 -12.79
C ILE A 226 -9.58 20.63 -12.41
N LEU A 227 -9.87 21.94 -12.34
CA LEU A 227 -8.89 22.99 -12.06
C LEU A 227 -8.91 23.46 -10.59
N GLU A 228 -10.07 23.30 -9.92
CA GLU A 228 -10.23 23.72 -8.55
C GLU A 228 -11.23 22.79 -7.84
N PHE A 229 -10.97 22.50 -6.58
CA PHE A 229 -11.80 21.70 -5.71
C PHE A 229 -12.00 22.44 -4.38
N ASP A 230 -13.22 22.82 -4.08
CA ASP A 230 -13.63 23.49 -2.83
C ASP A 230 -12.72 24.69 -2.48
N GLY A 231 -12.43 25.55 -3.48
CA GLY A 231 -11.56 26.72 -3.34
C GLY A 231 -10.05 26.42 -3.45
N LYS A 232 -9.64 25.16 -3.44
CA LYS A 232 -8.22 24.78 -3.58
C LYS A 232 -7.87 24.53 -5.04
N LYS A 233 -6.80 25.18 -5.54
CA LYS A 233 -6.29 24.96 -6.89
C LYS A 233 -5.71 23.56 -7.04
N ILE A 234 -5.95 22.95 -8.18
CA ILE A 234 -5.40 21.67 -8.59
C ILE A 234 -4.29 21.93 -9.59
N ASP A 235 -3.07 22.10 -9.10
CA ASP A 235 -1.92 22.39 -9.98
C ASP A 235 -1.45 21.15 -10.73
N THR A 236 -1.56 19.96 -10.14
CA THR A 236 -1.22 18.69 -10.77
C THR A 236 -2.33 17.66 -10.55
N MET A 237 -2.38 16.62 -11.40
CA MET A 237 -3.31 15.51 -11.22
C MET A 237 -3.26 14.92 -9.80
N ARG A 238 -2.07 14.83 -9.20
CA ARG A 238 -1.84 14.21 -7.88
C ARG A 238 -2.42 15.01 -6.70
N THR A 239 -2.63 16.31 -6.88
CA THR A 239 -3.25 17.17 -5.88
C THR A 239 -4.71 16.78 -5.60
N LEU A 240 -5.46 16.37 -6.64
CA LEU A 240 -6.89 16.11 -6.52
C LEU A 240 -7.22 14.95 -5.56
N PRO A 241 -6.62 13.74 -5.67
CA PRO A 241 -6.90 12.64 -4.75
C PRO A 241 -6.65 13.01 -3.27
N LYS A 242 -5.56 13.74 -2.99
CA LYS A 242 -5.19 14.19 -1.63
C LYS A 242 -6.25 15.11 -1.05
N VAL A 243 -6.64 16.14 -1.80
CA VAL A 243 -7.63 17.12 -1.34
C VAL A 243 -9.00 16.48 -1.14
N VAL A 244 -9.41 15.60 -2.08
CA VAL A 244 -10.69 14.89 -2.00
C VAL A 244 -10.72 13.95 -0.80
N ALA A 245 -9.67 13.13 -0.60
CA ALA A 245 -9.59 12.18 0.51
C ALA A 245 -9.63 12.87 1.88
N ASN A 246 -9.01 14.05 2.00
CA ASN A 246 -8.97 14.84 3.23
C ASN A 246 -10.23 15.70 3.45
N THR A 247 -11.20 15.66 2.54
CA THR A 247 -12.45 16.41 2.70
C THR A 247 -13.53 15.50 3.26
N LYS A 248 -14.26 16.01 4.27
CA LYS A 248 -15.29 15.26 4.99
C LYS A 248 -16.34 14.66 4.04
N VAL A 249 -16.62 13.37 4.23
CA VAL A 249 -17.70 12.66 3.55
C VAL A 249 -19.04 13.36 3.78
N GLY A 250 -19.85 13.48 2.75
CA GLY A 250 -21.15 14.18 2.80
C GLY A 250 -21.04 15.71 2.66
N LYS A 251 -19.83 16.29 2.64
CA LYS A 251 -19.67 17.73 2.41
C LYS A 251 -20.09 18.08 0.98
N SER A 252 -20.88 19.17 0.85
CA SER A 252 -21.16 19.79 -0.45
C SER A 252 -19.95 20.63 -0.85
N VAL A 253 -19.34 20.29 -1.98
CA VAL A 253 -18.12 20.93 -2.50
C VAL A 253 -18.37 21.53 -3.87
N GLN A 254 -17.66 22.60 -4.17
CA GLN A 254 -17.68 23.24 -5.48
C GLN A 254 -16.44 22.84 -6.27
N LEU A 255 -16.65 22.43 -7.52
CA LEU A 255 -15.62 22.14 -8.50
C LEU A 255 -15.61 23.22 -9.57
N LYS A 256 -14.41 23.65 -9.98
CA LYS A 256 -14.22 24.44 -11.18
C LYS A 256 -13.58 23.53 -12.22
N ILE A 257 -14.32 23.29 -13.28
CA ILE A 257 -13.90 22.42 -14.37
C ILE A 257 -13.69 23.21 -15.65
N TRP A 258 -12.82 22.70 -16.49
CA TRP A 258 -12.62 23.17 -17.87
C TRP A 258 -13.24 22.17 -18.82
N ARG A 259 -14.22 22.62 -19.62
CA ARG A 259 -14.96 21.81 -20.59
C ARG A 259 -15.20 22.65 -21.84
N ASN A 260 -14.88 22.12 -23.01
CA ASN A 260 -15.06 22.81 -24.27
C ASN A 260 -14.41 24.20 -24.27
N LYS A 261 -13.21 24.31 -23.75
CA LYS A 261 -12.42 25.55 -23.65
C LYS A 261 -13.10 26.68 -22.85
N LYS A 262 -13.99 26.31 -21.92
CA LYS A 262 -14.69 27.22 -21.01
C LYS A 262 -14.62 26.72 -19.57
N SER A 263 -14.53 27.67 -18.64
CA SER A 263 -14.62 27.36 -17.21
C SER A 263 -16.08 27.19 -16.80
N ILE A 264 -16.40 26.10 -16.10
CA ILE A 264 -17.74 25.76 -15.61
C ILE A 264 -17.62 25.40 -14.15
N SER A 265 -18.57 25.89 -13.32
CA SER A 265 -18.68 25.48 -11.92
C SER A 265 -19.70 24.34 -11.77
N LYS A 266 -19.35 23.35 -10.98
CA LYS A 266 -20.21 22.23 -10.62
C LYS A 266 -20.22 22.08 -9.10
N ARG A 267 -21.33 21.65 -8.55
CA ARG A 267 -21.46 21.34 -7.12
C ARG A 267 -21.86 19.88 -6.95
N LEU A 268 -21.27 19.21 -5.97
CA LEU A 268 -21.60 17.84 -5.65
C LEU A 268 -21.42 17.56 -4.15
N ILE A 269 -22.01 16.48 -3.69
CA ILE A 269 -21.85 15.96 -2.35
C ILE A 269 -20.85 14.81 -2.40
N LEU A 270 -19.78 14.88 -1.60
CA LEU A 270 -18.77 13.83 -1.57
C LEU A 270 -19.32 12.51 -1.06
N GLY A 271 -19.05 11.44 -1.77
CA GLY A 271 -19.27 10.08 -1.31
C GLY A 271 -18.17 9.60 -0.38
N ARG A 272 -18.30 8.38 0.12
CA ARG A 272 -17.28 7.68 0.90
C ARG A 272 -16.55 6.68 0.01
N LEU A 273 -15.20 6.76 -0.01
CA LEU A 273 -14.38 5.87 -0.84
C LEU A 273 -14.55 4.40 -0.45
N GLU A 274 -14.53 4.10 0.84
CA GLU A 274 -14.60 2.73 1.38
C GLU A 274 -15.95 2.06 1.10
N SER A 275 -17.01 2.85 0.80
CA SER A 275 -18.34 2.35 0.43
C SER A 275 -18.53 2.25 -1.09
N SER A 276 -17.58 2.73 -1.88
CA SER A 276 -17.69 2.73 -3.35
C SER A 276 -17.55 1.33 -3.94
N GLU A 277 -18.19 1.09 -5.08
CA GLU A 277 -18.03 -0.16 -5.83
C GLU A 277 -16.57 -0.40 -6.22
N GLU A 278 -15.85 0.65 -6.60
CA GLU A 278 -14.42 0.58 -6.92
C GLU A 278 -13.59 0.03 -5.74
N PHE A 279 -13.94 0.40 -4.52
CA PHE A 279 -13.28 -0.07 -3.31
C PHE A 279 -13.66 -1.52 -2.99
N LYS A 280 -14.94 -1.85 -3.10
CA LYS A 280 -15.47 -3.20 -2.87
C LYS A 280 -14.88 -4.21 -3.86
N GLU A 281 -14.81 -3.86 -5.15
CA GLU A 281 -14.18 -4.69 -6.17
C GLU A 281 -12.70 -4.95 -5.87
N LYS A 282 -11.96 -3.94 -5.36
CA LYS A 282 -10.57 -4.14 -4.93
C LYS A 282 -10.46 -5.05 -3.72
N LYS A 283 -11.35 -4.89 -2.73
CA LYS A 283 -11.37 -5.73 -1.53
C LYS A 283 -11.73 -7.18 -1.88
N THR A 284 -12.62 -7.38 -2.85
CA THR A 284 -12.98 -8.72 -3.37
C THR A 284 -11.87 -9.33 -4.25
N LYS A 285 -11.12 -8.51 -4.99
CA LYS A 285 -9.97 -8.96 -5.80
C LYS A 285 -8.71 -9.25 -4.96
N VAL A 286 -8.63 -8.78 -3.73
CA VAL A 286 -7.47 -8.99 -2.82
C VAL A 286 -7.63 -10.24 -1.94
N VAL A 287 -8.78 -10.87 -1.85
CA VAL A 287 -8.86 -12.25 -1.37
C VAL A 287 -8.35 -13.15 -2.51
N LYS A 288 -7.04 -13.15 -2.72
CA LYS A 288 -6.34 -14.20 -3.46
C LYS A 288 -6.63 -15.48 -2.69
N LYS A 289 -7.53 -16.29 -3.20
CA LYS A 289 -7.80 -17.60 -2.62
C LYS A 289 -6.54 -18.43 -2.82
N GLU A 290 -5.64 -18.35 -1.85
CA GLU A 290 -4.45 -19.17 -1.82
C GLU A 290 -4.87 -20.59 -1.48
N ILE A 291 -4.34 -21.54 -2.20
CA ILE A 291 -4.62 -22.96 -2.01
C ILE A 291 -3.31 -23.65 -1.68
N GLU A 292 -3.25 -24.28 -0.54
CA GLU A 292 -2.15 -25.16 -0.19
C GLU A 292 -2.32 -26.49 -0.90
N ILE A 293 -1.30 -26.89 -1.65
CA ILE A 293 -1.21 -28.22 -2.29
C ILE A 293 -0.38 -29.10 -1.34
N GLU A 294 -1.04 -29.72 -0.38
CA GLU A 294 -0.40 -30.52 0.68
C GLU A 294 0.59 -31.55 0.13
N THR A 295 0.20 -32.25 -0.95
CA THR A 295 1.04 -33.28 -1.62
C THR A 295 2.37 -32.72 -2.12
N LEU A 296 2.40 -31.47 -2.59
CA LEU A 296 3.59 -30.79 -3.11
C LEU A 296 4.22 -29.88 -2.06
N LYS A 297 3.53 -29.60 -0.95
CA LYS A 297 3.93 -28.67 0.11
C LYS A 297 4.24 -27.27 -0.45
N ILE A 298 3.38 -26.79 -1.35
CA ILE A 298 3.44 -25.46 -1.92
C ILE A 298 2.10 -24.74 -1.76
N THR A 299 2.15 -23.44 -1.66
CA THR A 299 0.96 -22.57 -1.71
C THR A 299 0.90 -21.89 -3.07
N VAL A 300 -0.26 -21.93 -3.71
CA VAL A 300 -0.49 -21.35 -5.04
C VAL A 300 -1.74 -20.48 -5.05
N ARG A 301 -1.81 -19.58 -6.00
CA ARG A 301 -2.99 -18.76 -6.29
C ARG A 301 -3.27 -18.69 -7.79
N ASP A 302 -4.44 -18.23 -8.15
CA ASP A 302 -4.77 -17.94 -9.54
C ASP A 302 -3.87 -16.83 -10.10
N ILE A 303 -3.57 -16.90 -11.39
CA ILE A 303 -2.90 -15.81 -12.14
C ILE A 303 -3.85 -14.60 -12.20
N THR A 304 -3.30 -13.41 -12.09
CA THR A 304 -4.04 -12.14 -12.15
C THR A 304 -3.68 -11.32 -13.37
N ASP A 305 -4.52 -10.36 -13.76
CA ASP A 305 -4.22 -9.40 -14.82
C ASP A 305 -2.93 -8.61 -14.54
N LYS A 306 -2.61 -8.41 -13.24
CA LYS A 306 -1.37 -7.78 -12.82
C LYS A 306 -0.15 -8.66 -13.13
N ASP A 307 -0.25 -9.98 -12.91
CA ASP A 307 0.83 -10.92 -13.25
C ASP A 307 1.07 -10.92 -14.77
N ILE A 308 -0.02 -10.92 -15.55
CA ILE A 308 0.04 -10.87 -17.01
C ILE A 308 0.70 -9.58 -17.49
N SER A 309 0.23 -8.42 -16.98
CA SER A 309 0.71 -7.11 -17.42
C SER A 309 2.15 -6.81 -16.95
N SER A 310 2.47 -7.08 -15.68
CA SER A 310 3.80 -6.79 -15.12
C SER A 310 4.90 -7.68 -15.71
N ARG A 311 4.55 -8.87 -16.16
CA ARG A 311 5.48 -9.82 -16.77
C ARG A 311 5.39 -9.87 -18.30
N ASN A 312 4.56 -9.04 -18.91
CA ASN A 312 4.31 -9.01 -20.36
C ASN A 312 3.98 -10.40 -20.94
N LEU A 313 3.15 -11.16 -20.21
CA LEU A 313 2.71 -12.49 -20.65
C LEU A 313 1.58 -12.36 -21.68
N ASN A 314 1.34 -13.43 -22.44
CA ASN A 314 0.18 -13.50 -23.33
C ASN A 314 -1.10 -13.36 -22.50
N LYS A 315 -2.07 -12.56 -22.97
CA LYS A 315 -3.35 -12.31 -22.30
C LYS A 315 -4.14 -13.56 -21.97
N ASN A 316 -3.93 -14.63 -22.74
CA ASN A 316 -4.60 -15.92 -22.56
C ASN A 316 -3.79 -16.88 -21.67
N THR A 317 -2.70 -16.43 -21.03
CA THR A 317 -1.92 -17.30 -20.13
C THR A 317 -2.75 -17.64 -18.91
N THR A 318 -2.93 -18.93 -18.65
CA THR A 318 -3.60 -19.46 -17.46
C THR A 318 -2.64 -20.31 -16.66
N GLY A 319 -2.94 -20.52 -15.38
CA GLY A 319 -2.08 -21.33 -14.51
C GLY A 319 -2.23 -20.99 -13.03
N ALA A 320 -1.37 -21.57 -12.22
CA ALA A 320 -1.28 -21.34 -10.78
C ALA A 320 0.08 -20.71 -10.43
N VAL A 321 0.05 -19.53 -9.83
CA VAL A 321 1.26 -18.80 -9.39
C VAL A 321 1.69 -19.34 -8.03
N ILE A 322 2.96 -19.69 -7.88
CA ILE A 322 3.54 -20.14 -6.61
C ILE A 322 3.72 -18.95 -5.69
N VAL A 323 3.13 -19.03 -4.50
CA VAL A 323 3.20 -18.01 -3.45
C VAL A 323 4.20 -18.39 -2.37
N ASN A 324 4.24 -19.68 -2.03
CA ASN A 324 5.16 -20.19 -1.01
C ASN A 324 5.59 -21.63 -1.36
N ILE A 325 6.79 -21.99 -0.98
CA ILE A 325 7.34 -23.35 -1.07
C ILE A 325 7.87 -23.73 0.31
N SER A 326 7.28 -24.75 0.91
CA SER A 326 7.73 -25.24 2.21
C SER A 326 9.16 -25.80 2.12
N ASN A 327 9.96 -25.59 3.17
CA ASN A 327 11.29 -26.18 3.28
C ASN A 327 11.30 -27.73 3.25
N LYS A 328 10.11 -28.34 3.47
CA LYS A 328 9.90 -29.79 3.38
C LYS A 328 9.41 -30.24 2.00
N SER A 329 9.28 -29.32 1.05
CA SER A 329 8.87 -29.65 -0.32
C SER A 329 10.03 -30.22 -1.12
N SER A 330 9.77 -31.29 -1.86
CA SER A 330 10.71 -31.81 -2.87
C SER A 330 10.98 -30.83 -4.02
N LEU A 331 10.20 -29.76 -4.10
CA LEU A 331 10.26 -28.74 -5.15
C LEU A 331 11.13 -27.53 -4.77
N ILE A 332 11.63 -27.43 -3.54
CA ILE A 332 12.32 -26.23 -3.02
C ILE A 332 13.51 -25.78 -3.85
N ASN A 333 14.25 -26.73 -4.44
CA ASN A 333 15.41 -26.45 -5.28
C ASN A 333 15.10 -26.44 -6.80
N LEU A 334 13.84 -26.69 -7.17
CA LEU A 334 13.41 -26.82 -8.56
C LEU A 334 12.52 -25.66 -9.01
N LEU A 335 11.80 -25.06 -8.09
CA LEU A 335 10.84 -23.99 -8.31
C LEU A 335 11.17 -22.78 -7.43
N SER A 336 10.69 -21.63 -7.86
CA SER A 336 10.81 -20.37 -7.13
C SER A 336 9.44 -19.75 -6.89
N VAL A 337 9.34 -18.93 -5.84
CA VAL A 337 8.17 -18.05 -5.64
C VAL A 337 7.99 -17.17 -6.88
N ASN A 338 6.76 -16.98 -7.32
CA ASN A 338 6.34 -16.33 -8.56
C ASN A 338 6.53 -17.15 -9.85
N ASP A 339 7.04 -18.38 -9.82
CA ASP A 339 6.89 -19.28 -10.97
C ASP A 339 5.41 -19.61 -11.18
N ILE A 340 5.01 -19.84 -12.43
CA ILE A 340 3.64 -20.17 -12.80
C ILE A 340 3.58 -21.61 -13.30
N ILE A 341 2.82 -22.46 -12.65
CA ILE A 341 2.55 -23.81 -13.15
C ILE A 341 1.40 -23.70 -14.15
N VAL A 342 1.69 -24.01 -15.41
CA VAL A 342 0.72 -23.89 -16.50
C VAL A 342 0.15 -25.23 -16.95
N GLU A 343 0.85 -26.34 -16.71
CA GLU A 343 0.38 -27.71 -17.04
C GLU A 343 0.92 -28.71 -16.01
N VAL A 344 0.13 -29.76 -15.78
CA VAL A 344 0.55 -30.98 -15.09
C VAL A 344 0.26 -32.16 -16.01
N GLN A 345 1.23 -33.06 -16.24
CA GLN A 345 1.12 -34.18 -17.18
C GLN A 345 0.61 -33.73 -18.57
N LYS A 346 1.06 -32.56 -19.04
CA LYS A 346 0.62 -31.88 -20.28
C LYS A 346 -0.86 -31.46 -20.29
N THR A 347 -1.56 -31.55 -19.15
CA THR A 347 -2.94 -31.06 -18.99
C THR A 347 -2.89 -29.60 -18.54
N PRO A 348 -3.49 -28.66 -19.28
CA PRO A 348 -3.47 -27.24 -18.95
C PRO A 348 -4.16 -26.93 -17.61
N ILE A 349 -3.58 -26.04 -16.82
CA ILE A 349 -4.12 -25.50 -15.59
C ILE A 349 -4.82 -24.18 -15.89
N LYS A 350 -6.10 -24.08 -15.61
CA LYS A 350 -6.88 -22.83 -15.75
C LYS A 350 -6.90 -22.03 -14.45
N LYS A 351 -6.98 -22.73 -13.30
CA LYS A 351 -7.03 -22.13 -11.95
C LYS A 351 -6.18 -22.95 -10.98
N SER A 352 -5.82 -22.34 -9.87
CA SER A 352 -5.08 -23.01 -8.79
C SER A 352 -5.83 -24.24 -8.22
N SER A 353 -7.16 -24.21 -8.22
CA SER A 353 -7.98 -25.36 -7.84
C SER A 353 -7.83 -26.58 -8.78
N ASP A 354 -7.57 -26.35 -10.06
CA ASP A 354 -7.37 -27.43 -11.02
C ASP A 354 -6.05 -28.15 -10.75
N LEU A 355 -4.99 -27.40 -10.40
CA LEU A 355 -3.71 -27.96 -9.99
C LEU A 355 -3.89 -28.91 -8.81
N ASN A 356 -4.58 -28.49 -7.76
CA ASN A 356 -4.82 -29.32 -6.59
C ASN A 356 -5.56 -30.63 -6.96
N LYS A 357 -6.58 -30.51 -7.77
CA LYS A 357 -7.41 -31.66 -8.19
C LYS A 357 -6.60 -32.67 -9.00
N ILE A 358 -5.86 -32.19 -10.01
CA ILE A 358 -5.06 -33.05 -10.88
C ILE A 358 -3.96 -33.74 -10.09
N VAL A 359 -3.25 -33.02 -9.20
CA VAL A 359 -2.20 -33.61 -8.37
C VAL A 359 -2.76 -34.67 -7.43
N GLN A 360 -3.89 -34.42 -6.79
CA GLN A 360 -4.56 -35.40 -5.92
C GLN A 360 -5.00 -36.65 -6.70
N ASP A 361 -5.53 -36.50 -7.91
CA ASP A 361 -6.00 -37.62 -8.73
C ASP A 361 -4.83 -38.50 -9.20
N ILE A 362 -3.70 -37.90 -9.56
CA ILE A 362 -2.48 -38.62 -9.92
C ILE A 362 -1.95 -39.40 -8.72
N PHE A 363 -1.90 -38.77 -7.56
CA PHE A 363 -1.42 -39.39 -6.34
C PHE A 363 -2.30 -40.55 -5.89
N LYS A 364 -3.64 -40.42 -6.00
CA LYS A 364 -4.59 -41.52 -5.72
C LYS A 364 -4.40 -42.74 -6.64
N LYS A 365 -3.90 -42.54 -7.84
CA LYS A 365 -3.55 -43.63 -8.78
C LYS A 365 -2.21 -44.30 -8.48
N GLY A 366 -1.51 -43.88 -7.42
CA GLY A 366 -0.23 -44.45 -7.01
C GLY A 366 0.97 -43.93 -7.78
N GLU A 367 0.80 -42.93 -8.65
CA GLU A 367 1.90 -42.30 -9.37
C GLU A 367 2.71 -41.41 -8.43
N LYS A 368 4.03 -41.57 -8.43
CA LYS A 368 4.96 -40.81 -7.58
C LYS A 368 5.81 -39.78 -8.37
N THR A 369 5.55 -39.62 -9.64
CA THR A 369 6.31 -38.71 -10.51
C THR A 369 5.35 -37.82 -11.28
N LEU A 370 5.61 -36.50 -11.25
CA LEU A 370 4.84 -35.50 -12.00
C LEU A 370 5.71 -34.85 -13.06
N LEU A 371 5.12 -34.58 -14.21
CA LEU A 371 5.69 -33.67 -15.20
C LEU A 371 4.97 -32.31 -15.05
N LEU A 372 5.69 -31.29 -14.58
CA LEU A 372 5.20 -29.94 -14.49
C LEU A 372 5.70 -29.11 -15.66
N THR A 373 4.84 -28.31 -16.26
CA THR A 373 5.26 -27.24 -17.18
C THR A 373 5.10 -25.91 -16.45
N ILE A 374 6.18 -25.15 -16.37
CA ILE A 374 6.21 -23.86 -15.66
C ILE A 374 6.63 -22.73 -16.59
N ILE A 375 6.27 -21.51 -16.21
CA ILE A 375 6.85 -20.27 -16.71
C ILE A 375 7.59 -19.63 -15.53
N ASN A 376 8.93 -19.54 -15.63
CA ASN A 376 9.77 -18.98 -14.56
C ASN A 376 9.69 -17.44 -14.53
N SER A 377 10.36 -16.81 -13.55
CA SER A 377 10.42 -15.35 -13.39
C SER A 377 10.97 -14.60 -14.62
N ASN A 378 11.76 -15.27 -15.47
CA ASN A 378 12.30 -14.73 -16.72
C ASN A 378 11.41 -15.02 -17.94
N ASN A 379 10.15 -15.43 -17.71
CA ASN A 379 9.17 -15.80 -18.73
C ASN A 379 9.59 -16.98 -19.64
N GLN A 380 10.52 -17.81 -19.18
CA GLN A 380 10.95 -18.98 -19.91
C GLN A 380 10.06 -20.18 -19.55
N ARG A 381 9.53 -20.86 -20.55
CA ARG A 381 8.77 -22.11 -20.37
C ARG A 381 9.73 -23.27 -20.16
N ARG A 382 9.52 -24.05 -19.10
CA ARG A 382 10.38 -25.19 -18.72
C ARG A 382 9.52 -26.40 -18.35
N TYR A 383 10.04 -27.59 -18.63
CA TYR A 383 9.45 -28.85 -18.20
C TYR A 383 10.28 -29.42 -17.05
N LEU A 384 9.63 -29.85 -15.99
CA LEU A 384 10.24 -30.39 -14.79
C LEU A 384 9.62 -31.73 -14.44
N GLY A 385 10.43 -32.79 -14.47
CA GLY A 385 10.07 -34.09 -13.88
C GLY A 385 10.31 -34.04 -12.36
N VAL A 386 9.28 -34.26 -11.57
CA VAL A 386 9.34 -34.14 -10.11
C VAL A 386 8.92 -35.45 -9.47
N LYS A 387 9.76 -35.98 -8.58
CA LYS A 387 9.41 -37.12 -7.74
C LYS A 387 8.79 -36.62 -6.43
N ILE A 388 7.62 -37.13 -6.09
CA ILE A 388 6.90 -36.80 -4.86
C ILE A 388 7.20 -37.93 -3.85
N ASN A 389 7.68 -37.55 -2.69
CA ASN A 389 7.97 -38.48 -1.58
C ASN A 389 6.77 -38.62 -0.67
#